data_8a85b94bc95d60aa2f189d3cb92cc090
#
_entry.id   8a85b94bc95d60aa2f189d3cb92cc090
#
_cell.length_a   1.000
_cell.length_b   1.000
_cell.length_c   1.000
_cell.angle_alpha   90.00
_cell.angle_beta   90.00
_cell.angle_gamma   90.00
#
_symmetry.space_group_name_H-M   'P 1'
#
loop_
_entity.id
_entity.type
_entity.pdbx_description
1 polymer ?
#
loop_
_entity_poly.entity_id
_entity_poly.type
_entity_poly.pdbx_seq_one_letter_code
_entity_poly.pdbx_strand_id
1 'polypeptide(L)'
;MNTLFFTHQHQRSTKTLRLNYGLEGMKYIIQVYEGEINGRGEKEGLPTEYQYEFEQEMLKHVHDLKNEIRENGWFQRDTQEVSQTSFL
;
A
#
# COMPACT_ATOMS: atom_id res chain seq x y z
N MET A 1 6.72 -10.76 -0.40
CA MET A 1 6.58 -9.30 -0.39
C MET A 1 5.69 -8.86 0.72
N ASN A 2 5.94 -7.65 1.23
CA ASN A 2 5.08 -7.03 2.24
C ASN A 2 4.03 -6.19 1.57
N THR A 3 2.84 -6.12 2.16
CA THR A 3 1.74 -5.34 1.62
C THR A 3 1.17 -4.41 2.68
N LEU A 4 1.00 -3.14 2.31
CA LEU A 4 0.30 -2.16 3.13
C LEU A 4 -0.94 -1.71 2.37
N PHE A 5 -2.03 -1.52 3.09
CA PHE A 5 -3.28 -1.14 2.46
C PHE A 5 -3.86 0.08 3.18
N PHE A 6 -4.24 1.08 2.38
CA PHE A 6 -4.78 2.34 2.91
C PHE A 6 -6.10 2.65 2.24
N THR A 7 -6.99 3.29 2.98
CA THR A 7 -8.27 3.73 2.44
C THR A 7 -8.51 5.18 2.80
N HIS A 8 -9.27 5.84 1.93
CA HIS A 8 -9.67 7.23 2.16
C HIS A 8 -11.14 7.35 1.73
N GLN A 9 -12.00 7.63 2.70
CA GLN A 9 -13.42 7.78 2.43
C GLN A 9 -13.67 9.06 1.64
N HIS A 10 -14.42 8.96 0.55
CA HIS A 10 -14.68 10.10 -0.32
C HIS A 10 -16.12 10.04 -0.80
N GLN A 11 -17.03 10.72 -0.08
CA GLN A 11 -18.45 10.73 -0.39
C GLN A 11 -19.01 9.32 -0.50
N ARG A 12 -19.36 8.88 -1.72
CA ARG A 12 -20.01 7.58 -1.92
C ARG A 12 -19.04 6.48 -2.33
N SER A 13 -17.75 6.78 -2.31
CA SER A 13 -16.76 5.80 -2.69
C SER A 13 -15.63 5.81 -1.68
N THR A 14 -14.86 4.73 -1.69
CA THR A 14 -13.65 4.63 -0.87
C THR A 14 -12.47 4.51 -1.82
N LYS A 15 -11.55 5.45 -1.74
CA LYS A 15 -10.31 5.37 -2.49
C LYS A 15 -9.37 4.42 -1.79
N THR A 16 -8.61 3.66 -2.55
CA THR A 16 -7.68 2.67 -2.00
C THR A 16 -6.27 2.89 -2.53
N LEU A 17 -5.29 2.59 -1.68
CA LEU A 17 -3.89 2.54 -2.05
C LEU A 17 -3.34 1.24 -1.51
N ARG A 18 -2.76 0.43 -2.39
CA ARG A 18 -2.10 -0.81 -1.99
C ARG A 18 -0.63 -0.69 -2.34
N LEU A 19 0.20 -0.88 -1.34
CA LEU A 19 1.64 -0.74 -1.45
C LEU A 19 2.27 -2.11 -1.25
N ASN A 20 2.87 -2.65 -2.30
CA ASN A 20 3.64 -3.88 -2.20
C ASN A 20 5.12 -3.52 -2.23
N TYR A 21 5.90 -4.14 -1.36
CA TYR A 21 7.34 -3.89 -1.39
C TYR A 21 8.13 -5.10 -0.94
N GLY A 22 9.30 -5.25 -1.48
CA GLY A 22 10.18 -6.34 -1.14
C GLY A 22 11.14 -6.68 -2.25
N LEU A 23 11.76 -7.84 -2.13
CA LEU A 23 12.71 -8.33 -3.11
C LEU A 23 12.00 -9.12 -4.19
N GLU A 24 12.25 -8.76 -5.44
CA GLU A 24 11.72 -9.51 -6.56
C GLU A 24 12.87 -9.74 -7.54
N GLY A 25 13.27 -11.01 -7.67
CA GLY A 25 14.45 -11.33 -8.45
C GLY A 25 15.69 -10.75 -7.80
N MET A 26 16.40 -9.90 -8.54
CA MET A 26 17.62 -9.26 -8.06
C MET A 26 17.41 -7.81 -7.66
N LYS A 27 16.17 -7.34 -7.62
CA LYS A 27 15.88 -5.94 -7.32
C LYS A 27 14.91 -5.83 -6.17
N TYR A 28 15.05 -4.75 -5.40
CA TYR A 28 14.07 -4.36 -4.40
C TYR A 28 13.09 -3.42 -5.07
N ILE A 29 11.80 -3.72 -4.93
CA ILE A 29 10.77 -2.95 -5.64
C ILE A 29 9.71 -2.43 -4.68
N ILE A 30 9.04 -1.38 -5.13
CA ILE A 30 7.83 -0.86 -4.53
C ILE A 30 6.82 -0.76 -5.66
N GLN A 31 5.61 -1.31 -5.43
CA GLN A 31 4.51 -1.17 -6.37
C GLN A 31 3.37 -0.47 -5.66
N VAL A 32 2.86 0.60 -6.26
CA VAL A 32 1.76 1.38 -5.69
C VAL A 32 0.56 1.25 -6.61
N TYR A 33 -0.51 0.68 -6.09
CA TYR A 33 -1.76 0.49 -6.82
C TYR A 33 -2.80 1.46 -6.28
N GLU A 34 -3.38 2.26 -7.17
CA GLU A 34 -4.49 3.14 -6.82
C GLU A 34 -5.79 2.51 -7.28
N GLY A 35 -6.79 2.56 -6.42
CA GLY A 35 -8.06 1.95 -6.74
C GLY A 35 -9.22 2.63 -6.07
N GLU A 36 -10.38 2.01 -6.22
CA GLU A 36 -11.62 2.56 -5.70
C GLU A 36 -12.62 1.44 -5.43
N ILE A 37 -13.35 1.57 -4.32
CA ILE A 37 -14.47 0.69 -4.00
C ILE A 37 -15.72 1.57 -3.99
N ASN A 38 -16.73 1.18 -4.77
CA ASN A 38 -17.99 1.91 -4.82
C ASN A 38 -19.15 0.93 -4.99
N GLY A 39 -20.34 1.45 -5.27
CA GLY A 39 -21.53 0.61 -5.39
C GLY A 39 -21.47 -0.39 -6.54
N ARG A 40 -20.52 -0.25 -7.44
CA ARG A 40 -20.36 -1.17 -8.57
C ARG A 40 -19.27 -2.21 -8.33
N GLY A 41 -18.61 -2.15 -7.18
CA GLY A 41 -17.57 -3.09 -6.84
C GLY A 41 -16.23 -2.42 -6.64
N GLU A 42 -15.19 -3.20 -6.80
CA GLU A 42 -13.82 -2.77 -6.54
C GLU A 42 -13.01 -2.82 -7.82
N LYS A 43 -12.19 -1.81 -8.06
CA LYS A 43 -11.26 -1.86 -9.17
C LYS A 43 -9.96 -1.15 -8.80
N GLU A 44 -8.90 -1.56 -9.47
CA GLU A 44 -7.55 -1.11 -9.19
C GLU A 44 -6.83 -0.93 -10.52
N GLY A 45 -6.08 0.15 -10.64
CA GLY A 45 -5.34 0.43 -11.87
C GLY A 45 -4.01 -0.30 -11.91
N LEU A 46 -3.23 0.01 -12.94
CA LEU A 46 -1.88 -0.51 -13.07
C LEU A 46 -0.98 0.16 -12.02
N PRO A 47 0.03 -0.56 -11.53
CA PRO A 47 0.88 0.00 -10.49
C PRO A 47 1.90 1.00 -11.02
N THR A 48 2.28 1.92 -10.14
CA THR A 48 3.51 2.69 -10.31
C THR A 48 4.60 1.88 -9.62
N GLU A 49 5.69 1.62 -10.32
CA GLU A 49 6.74 0.77 -9.77
C GLU A 49 8.04 1.56 -9.63
N TYR A 50 8.72 1.34 -8.50
CA TYR A 50 10.04 1.88 -8.21
C TYR A 50 10.98 0.73 -7.95
N GLN A 51 12.23 0.84 -8.41
CA GLN A 51 13.23 -0.21 -8.25
C GLN A 51 14.47 0.34 -7.56
N TYR A 52 15.05 -0.49 -6.71
CA TYR A 52 16.25 -0.12 -5.93
C TYR A 52 17.21 -1.29 -5.89
N GLU A 53 18.51 -0.96 -5.80
CA GLU A 53 19.53 -1.98 -5.66
C GLU A 53 19.73 -2.41 -4.21
N PHE A 54 19.44 -1.51 -3.27
CA PHE A 54 19.65 -1.79 -1.85
C PHE A 54 18.35 -1.71 -1.07
N GLU A 55 18.20 -2.66 -0.15
CA GLU A 55 17.00 -2.73 0.67
C GLU A 55 16.76 -1.45 1.47
N GLN A 56 17.84 -0.84 1.97
CA GLN A 56 17.72 0.36 2.78
C GLN A 56 17.10 1.52 2.00
N GLU A 57 17.44 1.63 0.72
CA GLU A 57 16.86 2.66 -0.13
C GLU A 57 15.36 2.44 -0.31
N MET A 58 14.98 1.18 -0.55
CA MET A 58 13.58 0.84 -0.70
C MET A 58 12.81 1.13 0.59
N LEU A 59 13.34 0.70 1.74
CA LEU A 59 12.67 0.89 3.02
C LEU A 59 12.52 2.35 3.37
N LYS A 60 13.52 3.17 3.03
CA LYS A 60 13.43 4.61 3.26
C LYS A 60 12.28 5.20 2.45
N HIS A 61 12.16 4.80 1.19
CA HIS A 61 11.09 5.30 0.33
C HIS A 61 9.72 4.83 0.82
N VAL A 62 9.61 3.57 1.28
CA VAL A 62 8.37 3.07 1.86
C VAL A 62 7.98 3.91 3.06
N HIS A 63 8.94 4.21 3.93
CA HIS A 63 8.69 5.03 5.11
C HIS A 63 8.18 6.42 4.73
N ASP A 64 8.83 7.05 3.75
CA ASP A 64 8.43 8.38 3.29
C ASP A 64 7.03 8.35 2.68
N LEU A 65 6.73 7.33 1.87
CA LEU A 65 5.40 7.18 1.27
C LEU A 65 4.33 6.99 2.34
N LYS A 66 4.60 6.16 3.34
CA LYS A 66 3.64 5.96 4.43
C LYS A 66 3.32 7.26 5.14
N ASN A 67 4.34 8.03 5.44
CA ASN A 67 4.14 9.30 6.14
C ASN A 67 3.34 10.26 5.30
N GLU A 68 3.67 10.37 4.02
CA GLU A 68 2.95 11.25 3.11
C GLU A 68 1.47 10.84 2.98
N ILE A 69 1.23 9.55 2.83
CA ILE A 69 -0.13 9.02 2.69
C ILE A 69 -0.94 9.33 3.94
N ARG A 70 -0.36 9.11 5.13
CA ARG A 70 -1.05 9.40 6.38
C ARG A 70 -1.32 10.89 6.56
N GLU A 71 -0.37 11.73 6.19
CA GLU A 71 -0.53 13.18 6.31
C GLU A 71 -1.64 13.69 5.40
N ASN A 72 -1.94 12.95 4.33
CA ASN A 72 -3.03 13.31 3.42
C ASN A 72 -4.37 12.73 3.86
N GLY A 73 -4.44 12.18 5.07
CA GLY A 73 -5.72 11.78 5.66
C GLY A 73 -6.14 10.34 5.39
N TRP A 74 -5.24 9.52 4.86
CA TRP A 74 -5.55 8.12 4.62
C TRP A 74 -5.42 7.30 5.89
N PHE A 75 -6.26 6.27 6.01
CA PHE A 75 -6.20 5.30 7.10
C PHE A 75 -5.50 4.04 6.63
N GLN A 76 -4.55 3.56 7.41
CA GLN A 76 -3.92 2.29 7.13
C GLN A 76 -4.84 1.17 7.61
N ARG A 77 -5.10 0.20 6.73
CA ARG A 77 -5.93 -0.96 7.01
C ARG A 77 -5.04 -2.19 7.00
N ASP A 78 -4.56 -2.58 8.16
CA ASP A 78 -3.76 -3.78 8.26
C ASP A 78 -4.65 -4.98 8.44
N THR A 79 -4.35 -5.91 7.69
CA THR A 79 -4.99 -7.16 7.81
C THR A 79 -4.33 -7.98 8.92
N GLN A 80 -3.86 -7.25 9.13
CA GLN A 80 -3.48 -7.85 9.89
C GLN A 80 -3.56 -7.92 10.84
N GLU A 81 -3.65 -7.73 10.81
CA GLU A 81 -3.73 -7.73 11.52
C GLU A 81 -4.20 -8.32 11.93
N VAL A 82 -4.22 -8.54 11.79
CA VAL A 82 -4.59 -9.10 12.16
C VAL A 82 -4.51 -9.75 12.52
N SER A 83 -4.18 -9.82 12.46
CA SER A 83 -4.08 -10.48 12.87
C SER A 83 -4.01 -11.00 13.32
N GLN A 84 -3.71 -11.12 13.43
CA GLN A 84 -3.60 -11.57 13.89
C GLN A 84 -3.76 -12.07 14.43
N THR A 85 -3.65 -12.20 14.60
CA THR A 85 -3.82 -12.67 15.17
C THR A 85 -4.04 -13.03 15.72
N SER A 86 -3.91 -13.19 15.72
CA SER A 86 -4.09 -13.58 16.26
C SER A 86 -4.31 -13.90 16.77
N PHE A 87 -4.06 -14.18 16.93
CA PHE A 87 -4.24 -14.47 17.43
C PHE A 87 -4.47 -14.77 17.77
N LEU A 88 -4.37 -14.98 17.81
CA LEU A 88 -4.51 -15.16 18.05
C LEU A 88 -4.62 -15.22 18.25
#